data_f85ba6ce794a91f6df0c080fe745caa8
#
_entry.id   f85ba6ce794a91f6df0c080fe745caa8
#
_cell.length_a   1.000
_cell.length_b   1.000
_cell.length_c   1.000
_cell.angle_alpha   90.00
_cell.angle_beta   90.00
_cell.angle_gamma   90.00
#
_symmetry.space_group_name_H-M   'P 1'
#
loop_
_entity.id
_entity.type
_entity.pdbx_description
1 polymer ?
#
loop_
_entity_poly.entity_id
_entity_poly.type
_entity_poly.pdbx_seq_one_letter_code
_entity_poly.pdbx_strand_id
1 'polypeptide(L)'
;MAHFEKVSKYADIELTMPSRATEYSAGYDLYVAEDTIIPPINEHIHAMKTASGNPVGRILTLDQMKDMTKTLGAKPTLVPTGIKCKLENRTYLKLVPRSSTPLKYWLVMANSEGIIDADYYNNPDNEGHIYLQLINLSPFPIKLQKGECVAQGIICPYGLIEDDIHGGKRMGGHGSTTT
;
A
#
# COMPACT_ATOMS: atom_id res chain seq x y z
N MET A 1 -7.96 -12.75 -18.77
CA MET A 1 -8.73 -12.59 -17.51
C MET A 1 -7.80 -12.13 -16.41
N ALA A 2 -8.27 -11.20 -15.57
CA ALA A 2 -7.52 -10.78 -14.39
C ALA A 2 -7.39 -11.91 -13.38
N HIS A 3 -6.26 -12.00 -12.68
CA HIS A 3 -6.05 -13.00 -11.64
C HIS A 3 -4.94 -12.58 -10.68
N PHE A 4 -4.94 -13.17 -9.48
CA PHE A 4 -3.90 -13.00 -8.48
C PHE A 4 -2.92 -14.17 -8.52
N GLU A 5 -1.65 -13.85 -8.27
CA GLU A 5 -0.56 -14.83 -8.15
C GLU A 5 0.31 -14.49 -6.95
N LYS A 6 1.03 -15.48 -6.41
CA LYS A 6 2.10 -15.22 -5.43
C LYS A 6 3.30 -14.57 -6.13
N VAL A 7 4.01 -13.69 -5.46
CA VAL A 7 5.35 -13.29 -5.89
C VAL A 7 6.37 -14.37 -5.53
N SER A 8 7.50 -14.40 -6.21
CA SER A 8 8.51 -15.47 -6.06
C SER A 8 8.97 -15.70 -4.63
N LYS A 9 9.13 -14.64 -3.85
CA LYS A 9 9.47 -14.70 -2.41
C LYS A 9 8.52 -15.60 -1.60
N TYR A 10 7.27 -15.73 -2.02
CA TYR A 10 6.22 -16.47 -1.31
C TYR A 10 5.76 -17.73 -2.05
N ALA A 11 6.48 -18.18 -3.08
CA ALA A 11 6.08 -19.32 -3.89
C ALA A 11 5.77 -20.56 -3.04
N ASP A 12 6.67 -20.90 -2.11
CA ASP A 12 6.59 -22.07 -1.25
C ASP A 12 5.93 -21.78 0.12
N ILE A 13 5.43 -20.56 0.32
CA ILE A 13 4.76 -20.15 1.56
C ILE A 13 3.25 -20.31 1.38
N GLU A 14 2.60 -20.95 2.33
CA GLU A 14 1.14 -21.01 2.35
C GLU A 14 0.58 -19.61 2.62
N LEU A 15 -0.22 -19.09 1.68
CA LEU A 15 -0.93 -17.81 1.78
C LEU A 15 -2.41 -18.03 1.45
N THR A 16 -3.27 -17.30 2.14
CA THR A 16 -4.67 -17.16 1.75
C THR A 16 -4.75 -16.27 0.52
N MET A 17 -5.20 -16.82 -0.59
CA MET A 17 -5.36 -16.05 -1.84
C MET A 17 -6.59 -15.15 -1.77
N PRO A 18 -6.58 -13.99 -2.45
CA PRO A 18 -7.70 -13.06 -2.44
C PRO A 18 -8.98 -13.70 -2.95
N SER A 19 -10.06 -13.49 -2.22
CA SER A 19 -11.39 -13.97 -2.57
C SER A 19 -12.46 -12.96 -2.18
N ARG A 20 -13.61 -13.00 -2.85
CA ARG A 20 -14.76 -12.18 -2.46
C ARG A 20 -15.50 -12.86 -1.32
N ALA A 21 -15.91 -12.08 -0.32
CA ALA A 21 -16.61 -12.60 0.85
C ALA A 21 -18.03 -13.10 0.53
N THR A 22 -18.70 -12.50 -0.46
CA THR A 22 -20.07 -12.84 -0.88
C THR A 22 -20.23 -12.74 -2.40
N GLU A 23 -21.33 -13.28 -2.92
CA GLU A 23 -21.63 -13.27 -4.35
C GLU A 23 -21.65 -11.86 -4.97
N TYR A 24 -22.14 -10.88 -4.22
CA TYR A 24 -22.30 -9.49 -4.68
C TYR A 24 -21.26 -8.52 -4.12
N SER A 25 -20.26 -9.00 -3.34
CA SER A 25 -19.18 -8.12 -2.90
C SER A 25 -18.28 -7.74 -4.08
N ALA A 26 -17.92 -6.46 -4.19
CA ALA A 26 -17.01 -5.98 -5.23
C ALA A 26 -15.53 -6.26 -4.90
N GLY A 27 -15.20 -6.27 -3.60
CA GLY A 27 -13.82 -6.36 -3.13
C GLY A 27 -13.34 -7.79 -2.94
N TYR A 28 -12.10 -8.05 -3.35
CA TYR A 28 -11.34 -9.24 -3.00
C TYR A 28 -10.58 -8.98 -1.71
N ASP A 29 -10.82 -9.76 -0.68
CA ASP A 29 -10.13 -9.65 0.62
C ASP A 29 -8.63 -9.86 0.44
N LEU A 30 -7.82 -8.96 1.03
CA LEU A 30 -6.36 -9.00 0.98
C LEU A 30 -5.81 -9.31 2.37
N TYR A 31 -4.92 -10.29 2.42
CA TYR A 31 -4.41 -10.87 3.65
C TYR A 31 -2.94 -10.48 3.88
N VAL A 32 -2.57 -10.33 5.14
CA VAL A 32 -1.19 -10.06 5.56
C VAL A 32 -0.34 -11.33 5.35
N ALA A 33 0.77 -11.20 4.63
CA ALA A 33 1.65 -12.34 4.31
C ALA A 33 2.64 -12.69 5.44
N GLU A 34 2.99 -11.72 6.27
CA GLU A 34 3.98 -11.85 7.35
C GLU A 34 3.51 -11.08 8.58
N ASP A 35 3.86 -11.55 9.78
CA ASP A 35 3.66 -10.78 11.02
C ASP A 35 4.30 -9.40 10.87
N THR A 36 3.52 -8.34 11.06
CA THR A 36 3.98 -6.96 10.84
C THR A 36 3.57 -6.08 12.00
N ILE A 37 4.52 -5.34 12.57
CA ILE A 37 4.24 -4.35 13.61
C ILE A 37 4.08 -2.99 12.95
N ILE A 38 2.97 -2.31 13.28
CA ILE A 38 2.68 -0.95 12.84
C ILE A 38 2.83 -0.03 14.04
N PRO A 39 3.90 0.79 14.09
CA PRO A 39 4.12 1.72 15.20
C PRO A 39 3.03 2.80 15.21
N PRO A 40 2.71 3.37 16.37
CA PRO A 40 1.73 4.44 16.46
C PRO A 40 2.25 5.73 15.83
N ILE A 41 1.37 6.53 15.23
CA ILE A 41 1.75 7.77 14.53
C ILE A 41 2.45 8.78 15.44
N ASN A 42 2.13 8.78 16.75
CA ASN A 42 2.75 9.69 17.71
C ASN A 42 4.26 9.43 17.89
N GLU A 43 4.76 8.22 17.70
CA GLU A 43 6.20 7.92 17.66
C GLU A 43 6.87 8.62 16.48
N HIS A 44 6.27 8.59 15.30
CA HIS A 44 6.76 9.30 14.12
C HIS A 44 6.75 10.81 14.33
N ILE A 45 5.66 11.35 14.88
CA ILE A 45 5.53 12.78 15.19
C ILE A 45 6.58 13.21 16.22
N HIS A 46 6.79 12.40 17.27
CA HIS A 46 7.79 12.68 18.28
C HIS A 46 9.20 12.68 17.69
N ALA A 47 9.56 11.67 16.91
CA ALA A 47 10.86 11.59 16.23
C ALA A 47 11.10 12.80 15.32
N MET A 48 10.11 13.21 14.53
CA MET A 48 10.20 14.39 13.67
C MET A 48 10.39 15.69 14.46
N LYS A 49 9.65 15.87 15.57
CA LYS A 49 9.78 17.05 16.44
C LYS A 49 11.16 17.12 17.10
N THR A 50 11.65 16.00 17.60
CA THR A 50 12.94 15.94 18.29
C THR A 50 14.11 16.21 17.33
N ALA A 51 14.10 15.59 16.15
CA ALA A 51 15.16 15.77 15.17
C ALA A 51 15.20 17.17 14.54
N SER A 52 14.04 17.83 14.42
CA SER A 52 13.98 19.17 13.81
C SER A 52 14.52 20.26 14.71
N GLY A 53 14.69 20.00 16.01
CA GLY A 53 15.10 21.00 17.02
C GLY A 53 14.17 22.22 17.06
N ASN A 54 12.95 22.13 16.51
CA ASN A 54 12.15 23.27 16.13
C ASN A 54 10.71 23.17 16.64
N PRO A 55 10.18 24.28 17.16
CA PRO A 55 8.80 24.33 17.60
C PRO A 55 7.82 24.12 16.43
N VAL A 56 6.63 23.65 16.76
CA VAL A 56 5.46 23.58 15.88
C VAL A 56 5.29 24.90 15.14
N GLY A 57 5.30 24.87 13.80
CA GLY A 57 5.09 26.07 12.97
C GLY A 57 6.12 26.29 11.85
N ARG A 58 7.18 25.50 11.76
CA ARG A 58 8.10 25.59 10.62
C ARG A 58 7.45 25.00 9.37
N ILE A 59 7.46 25.79 8.29
CA ILE A 59 7.09 25.32 6.97
C ILE A 59 8.29 24.57 6.38
N LEU A 60 8.10 23.32 5.97
CA LEU A 60 9.10 22.50 5.29
C LEU A 60 8.81 22.44 3.80
N THR A 61 9.86 22.41 2.98
CA THR A 61 9.74 22.03 1.58
C THR A 61 9.54 20.52 1.46
N LEU A 62 9.09 20.05 0.29
CA LEU A 62 8.93 18.61 0.03
C LEU A 62 10.27 17.85 0.14
N ASP A 63 11.37 18.45 -0.31
CA ASP A 63 12.70 17.84 -0.21
C ASP A 63 13.15 17.72 1.26
N GLN A 64 12.97 18.76 2.06
CA GLN A 64 13.24 18.69 3.49
C GLN A 64 12.41 17.63 4.20
N MET A 65 11.15 17.50 3.82
CA MET A 65 10.28 16.47 4.37
C MET A 65 10.71 15.06 3.95
N LYS A 66 11.11 14.88 2.68
CA LYS A 66 11.66 13.63 2.14
C LYS A 66 12.92 13.20 2.87
N ASP A 67 13.86 14.13 3.07
CA ASP A 67 15.12 13.87 3.78
C ASP A 67 14.88 13.51 5.24
N MET A 68 13.98 14.22 5.92
CA MET A 68 13.58 13.92 7.29
C MET A 68 12.96 12.53 7.40
N THR A 69 12.03 12.19 6.53
CA THR A 69 11.38 10.87 6.47
C THR A 69 12.40 9.76 6.27
N LYS A 70 13.37 9.97 5.35
CA LYS A 70 14.45 9.01 5.09
C LYS A 70 15.36 8.83 6.30
N THR A 71 15.77 9.92 6.93
CA THR A 71 16.71 9.92 8.07
C THR A 71 16.10 9.29 9.32
N LEU A 72 14.83 9.58 9.60
CA LEU A 72 14.15 9.12 10.81
C LEU A 72 13.41 7.79 10.63
N GLY A 73 13.26 7.33 9.38
CA GLY A 73 12.41 6.17 9.09
C GLY A 73 10.91 6.39 9.39
N ALA A 74 10.50 7.66 9.61
CA ALA A 74 9.13 8.02 9.99
C ALA A 74 8.22 8.03 8.76
N LYS A 75 7.80 6.85 8.33
CA LYS A 75 6.98 6.64 7.14
C LYS A 75 5.88 5.62 7.43
N PRO A 76 4.81 5.59 6.61
CA PRO A 76 3.81 4.52 6.67
C PRO A 76 4.45 3.13 6.62
N THR A 77 3.86 2.19 7.32
CA THR A 77 4.31 0.79 7.27
C THR A 77 3.84 0.13 5.99
N LEU A 78 4.77 -0.43 5.22
CA LEU A 78 4.44 -1.26 4.06
C LEU A 78 4.17 -2.69 4.53
N VAL A 79 2.90 -3.07 4.56
CA VAL A 79 2.45 -4.41 4.95
C VAL A 79 2.42 -5.31 3.72
N PRO A 80 3.22 -6.38 3.67
CA PRO A 80 3.27 -7.25 2.50
C PRO A 80 2.02 -8.13 2.41
N THR A 81 1.50 -8.28 1.20
CA THR A 81 0.41 -9.23 0.90
C THR A 81 0.91 -10.54 0.29
N GLY A 82 2.16 -10.57 -0.17
CA GLY A 82 2.76 -11.73 -0.81
C GLY A 82 2.25 -12.02 -2.22
N ILE A 83 1.38 -11.15 -2.75
CA ILE A 83 0.71 -11.37 -4.04
C ILE A 83 0.96 -10.23 -5.02
N LYS A 84 0.75 -10.54 -6.30
CA LYS A 84 0.66 -9.62 -7.43
C LYS A 84 -0.64 -9.86 -8.18
N CYS A 85 -1.08 -8.89 -8.98
CA CYS A 85 -2.31 -8.97 -9.75
C CYS A 85 -2.06 -8.71 -11.23
N LYS A 86 -2.37 -9.70 -12.08
CA LYS A 86 -2.47 -9.47 -13.52
C LYS A 86 -3.83 -8.87 -13.82
N LEU A 87 -3.85 -7.74 -14.48
CA LEU A 87 -5.05 -6.98 -14.83
C LEU A 87 -5.28 -7.00 -16.35
N GLU A 88 -6.51 -6.76 -16.76
CA GLU A 88 -6.84 -6.51 -18.16
C GLU A 88 -6.52 -5.06 -18.54
N ASN A 89 -6.36 -4.80 -19.83
CA ASN A 89 -6.17 -3.44 -20.33
C ASN A 89 -7.32 -2.53 -19.90
N ARG A 90 -6.99 -1.27 -19.57
CA ARG A 90 -7.95 -0.25 -19.09
C ARG A 90 -8.68 -0.64 -17.80
N THR A 91 -8.03 -1.47 -16.97
CA THR A 91 -8.46 -1.69 -15.59
C THR A 91 -7.29 -1.45 -14.64
N TYR A 92 -7.62 -1.09 -13.40
CA TYR A 92 -6.69 -1.00 -12.29
C TYR A 92 -7.28 -1.69 -11.07
N LEU A 93 -6.43 -2.13 -10.14
CA LEU A 93 -6.87 -2.65 -8.85
C LEU A 93 -6.80 -1.51 -7.83
N LYS A 94 -7.97 -1.11 -7.34
CA LYS A 94 -8.10 -0.15 -6.25
C LYS A 94 -7.98 -0.86 -4.92
N LEU A 95 -7.03 -0.44 -4.08
CA LEU A 95 -6.85 -0.94 -2.72
C LEU A 95 -7.53 0.00 -1.74
N VAL A 96 -8.39 -0.54 -0.89
CA VAL A 96 -9.07 0.19 0.18
C VAL A 96 -9.08 -0.64 1.46
N PRO A 97 -9.13 -0.01 2.66
CA PRO A 97 -9.28 -0.76 3.89
C PRO A 97 -10.64 -1.48 3.92
N ARG A 98 -10.73 -2.57 4.68
CA ARG A 98 -12.04 -3.12 5.04
C ARG A 98 -12.74 -2.16 6.01
N SER A 99 -14.06 -2.16 6.04
CA SER A 99 -14.84 -1.29 6.93
C SER A 99 -14.46 -1.43 8.41
N SER A 100 -14.08 -2.64 8.83
CA SER A 100 -13.64 -2.90 10.21
C SER A 100 -12.26 -2.34 10.54
N THR A 101 -11.40 -2.13 9.55
CA THR A 101 -10.00 -1.75 9.76
C THR A 101 -9.85 -0.39 10.45
N PRO A 102 -10.42 0.71 9.95
CA PRO A 102 -10.41 1.98 10.67
C PRO A 102 -11.31 1.96 11.90
N LEU A 103 -12.48 1.30 11.82
CA LEU A 103 -13.49 1.32 12.88
C LEU A 103 -13.04 0.63 14.17
N LYS A 104 -12.35 -0.51 14.06
CA LYS A 104 -11.96 -1.35 15.20
C LYS A 104 -10.50 -1.21 15.58
N TYR A 105 -9.62 -0.92 14.61
CA TYR A 105 -8.18 -1.01 14.81
C TYR A 105 -7.47 0.33 14.66
N TRP A 106 -8.17 1.41 14.32
CA TRP A 106 -7.56 2.73 14.09
C TRP A 106 -6.45 2.71 13.03
N LEU A 107 -6.51 1.74 12.13
CA LEU A 107 -5.60 1.63 10.99
C LEU A 107 -6.23 2.28 9.77
N VAL A 108 -5.48 3.13 9.09
CA VAL A 108 -5.89 3.80 7.85
C VAL A 108 -4.85 3.61 6.77
N MET A 109 -5.26 3.64 5.50
CA MET A 109 -4.31 3.69 4.40
C MET A 109 -3.74 5.10 4.26
N ALA A 110 -2.40 5.19 4.22
CA ALA A 110 -1.69 6.47 4.14
C ALA A 110 -1.99 7.26 2.86
N ASN A 111 -2.26 6.55 1.78
CA ASN A 111 -2.59 7.10 0.47
C ASN A 111 -4.12 7.14 0.21
N SER A 112 -4.95 7.02 1.23
CA SER A 112 -6.42 6.91 1.15
C SER A 112 -6.88 5.69 0.35
N GLU A 113 -6.49 5.61 -0.92
CA GLU A 113 -6.68 4.49 -1.83
C GLU A 113 -5.34 4.14 -2.49
N GLY A 114 -5.02 2.86 -2.60
CA GLY A 114 -3.89 2.38 -3.40
C GLY A 114 -4.34 2.13 -4.84
N ILE A 115 -3.52 2.51 -5.79
CA ILE A 115 -3.75 2.25 -7.22
C ILE A 115 -2.67 1.30 -7.72
N ILE A 116 -3.10 0.14 -8.19
CA ILE A 116 -2.23 -0.85 -8.83
C ILE A 116 -2.60 -0.86 -10.32
N ASP A 117 -1.73 -0.32 -11.13
CA ASP A 117 -1.90 -0.26 -12.58
C ASP A 117 -1.62 -1.62 -13.24
N ALA A 118 -2.16 -1.83 -14.44
CA ALA A 118 -1.98 -3.11 -15.15
C ALA A 118 -0.51 -3.40 -15.49
N ASP A 119 0.29 -2.37 -15.73
CA ASP A 119 1.72 -2.48 -16.03
C ASP A 119 2.62 -2.65 -14.78
N TYR A 120 2.03 -2.61 -13.58
CA TYR A 120 2.76 -2.91 -12.33
C TYR A 120 3.10 -4.40 -12.19
N TYR A 121 2.29 -5.26 -12.80
CA TYR A 121 2.49 -6.71 -12.80
C TYR A 121 3.82 -7.09 -13.47
N ASN A 122 4.61 -7.92 -12.77
CA ASN A 122 5.92 -8.39 -13.21
C ASN A 122 6.94 -7.26 -13.53
N ASN A 123 6.82 -6.09 -12.89
CA ASN A 123 7.88 -5.08 -13.01
C ASN A 123 9.21 -5.60 -12.47
N PRO A 124 10.36 -5.12 -12.97
CA PRO A 124 11.67 -5.67 -12.62
C PRO A 124 12.13 -5.40 -11.19
N ASP A 125 11.54 -4.42 -10.50
CA ASP A 125 11.93 -4.02 -9.14
C ASP A 125 11.40 -4.99 -8.08
N ASN A 126 10.11 -5.33 -8.13
CA ASN A 126 9.46 -6.14 -7.10
C ASN A 126 8.41 -7.13 -7.62
N GLU A 127 8.42 -7.49 -8.89
CA GLU A 127 7.48 -8.39 -9.55
C GLU A 127 6.02 -7.90 -9.55
N GLY A 128 5.74 -6.68 -9.13
CA GLY A 128 4.39 -6.19 -8.90
C GLY A 128 3.81 -6.59 -7.54
N HIS A 129 4.66 -6.84 -6.55
CA HIS A 129 4.25 -7.17 -5.19
C HIS A 129 3.38 -6.06 -4.59
N ILE A 130 2.17 -6.42 -4.19
CA ILE A 130 1.20 -5.51 -3.60
C ILE A 130 1.51 -5.32 -2.11
N TYR A 131 1.71 -4.07 -1.70
CA TYR A 131 1.85 -3.67 -0.31
C TYR A 131 0.70 -2.76 0.11
N LEU A 132 0.27 -2.89 1.35
CA LEU A 132 -0.67 -1.97 1.97
C LEU A 132 0.13 -0.92 2.75
N GLN A 133 -0.08 0.36 2.45
CA GLN A 133 0.57 1.46 3.17
C GLN A 133 -0.30 1.86 4.36
N LEU A 134 0.00 1.36 5.54
CA LEU A 134 -0.83 1.59 6.72
C LEU A 134 -0.20 2.58 7.70
N ILE A 135 -1.05 3.41 8.29
CA ILE A 135 -0.77 4.28 9.44
C ILE A 135 -1.64 3.83 10.59
N ASN A 136 -1.04 3.74 11.77
CA ASN A 136 -1.69 3.44 13.03
C ASN A 136 -1.98 4.74 13.79
N LEU A 137 -3.26 5.12 13.87
CA LEU A 137 -3.71 6.31 14.57
C LEU A 137 -3.93 6.07 16.09
N SER A 138 -3.82 4.82 16.55
CA SER A 138 -3.91 4.50 17.98
C SER A 138 -2.62 4.91 18.72
N PRO A 139 -2.65 5.05 20.05
CA PRO A 139 -1.44 5.37 20.81
C PRO A 139 -0.52 4.17 21.06
N PHE A 140 -0.89 2.96 20.63
CA PHE A 140 -0.16 1.72 20.89
C PHE A 140 0.33 1.07 19.58
N PRO A 141 1.50 0.38 19.57
CA PRO A 141 1.88 -0.46 18.46
C PRO A 141 0.83 -1.55 18.21
N ILE A 142 0.51 -1.80 16.94
CA ILE A 142 -0.42 -2.86 16.54
C ILE A 142 0.38 -3.92 15.79
N LYS A 143 0.26 -5.18 16.23
CA LYS A 143 0.78 -6.32 15.51
C LYS A 143 -0.32 -6.91 14.63
N LEU A 144 -0.11 -6.87 13.32
CA LEU A 144 -0.88 -7.67 12.39
C LEU A 144 -0.22 -9.05 12.26
N GLN A 145 -1.02 -10.09 12.40
CA GLN A 145 -0.56 -11.47 12.21
C GLN A 145 -0.74 -11.89 10.76
N LYS A 146 0.12 -12.79 10.30
CA LYS A 146 -0.05 -13.46 9.01
C LYS A 146 -1.46 -14.05 8.89
N GLY A 147 -2.10 -13.82 7.74
CA GLY A 147 -3.45 -14.29 7.46
C GLY A 147 -4.58 -13.34 7.91
N GLU A 148 -4.28 -12.27 8.64
CA GLU A 148 -5.29 -11.26 8.95
C GLU A 148 -5.69 -10.46 7.71
N CYS A 149 -7.00 -10.22 7.57
CA CYS A 149 -7.58 -9.47 6.46
C CYS A 149 -7.88 -8.03 6.88
N VAL A 150 -7.12 -7.08 6.37
CA VAL A 150 -7.22 -5.65 6.74
C VAL A 150 -7.58 -4.73 5.59
N ALA A 151 -7.57 -5.22 4.35
CA ALA A 151 -7.87 -4.45 3.15
C ALA A 151 -8.62 -5.30 2.13
N GLN A 152 -9.08 -4.66 1.08
CA GLN A 152 -9.69 -5.31 -0.08
C GLN A 152 -9.24 -4.62 -1.37
N GLY A 153 -9.21 -5.39 -2.45
CA GLY A 153 -8.91 -4.92 -3.79
C GLY A 153 -10.16 -4.96 -4.68
N ILE A 154 -10.46 -3.87 -5.37
CA ILE A 154 -11.59 -3.77 -6.30
C ILE A 154 -11.05 -3.50 -7.69
N ILE A 155 -11.39 -4.35 -8.68
CA ILE A 155 -11.02 -4.12 -10.07
C ILE A 155 -11.95 -3.07 -10.66
N CYS A 156 -11.37 -1.95 -11.10
CA CYS A 156 -12.09 -0.80 -11.62
C CYS A 156 -11.67 -0.52 -13.07
N PRO A 157 -12.60 -0.21 -13.98
CA PRO A 157 -12.27 0.29 -15.32
C PRO A 157 -11.90 1.77 -15.27
N TYR A 158 -11.13 2.24 -16.27
CA TYR A 158 -10.85 3.66 -16.47
C TYR A 158 -10.92 4.05 -17.95
N GLY A 159 -11.26 5.34 -18.19
CA GLY A 159 -11.23 5.94 -19.50
C GLY A 159 -9.92 6.66 -19.79
N LEU A 160 -9.64 6.94 -21.05
CA LEU A 160 -8.55 7.80 -21.49
C LEU A 160 -9.16 9.11 -22.04
N ILE A 161 -8.41 10.20 -21.92
CA ILE A 161 -8.76 11.45 -22.58
C ILE A 161 -8.40 11.38 -24.07
N GLU A 162 -8.98 12.27 -24.86
CA GLU A 162 -8.57 12.51 -26.23
C GLU A 162 -7.14 13.08 -26.23
N ASP A 163 -6.30 12.67 -27.17
CA ASP A 163 -4.87 13.06 -27.25
C ASP A 163 -4.03 12.60 -26.03
N ASP A 164 -4.32 11.42 -25.51
CA ASP A 164 -3.58 10.83 -24.38
C ASP A 164 -2.08 10.69 -24.68
N ILE A 165 -1.26 11.33 -23.86
CA ILE A 165 0.20 11.23 -23.92
C ILE A 165 0.68 10.43 -22.72
N HIS A 166 1.34 9.32 -22.97
CA HIS A 166 1.90 8.47 -21.91
C HIS A 166 3.42 8.45 -21.93
N GLY A 167 4.03 8.20 -20.78
CA GLY A 167 5.47 7.98 -20.63
C GLY A 167 5.91 6.63 -21.20
N GLY A 168 7.14 6.25 -20.89
CA GLY A 168 7.72 4.96 -21.28
C GLY A 168 7.16 3.78 -20.48
N LYS A 169 7.83 2.63 -20.61
CA LYS A 169 7.50 1.41 -19.87
C LYS A 169 7.81 1.58 -18.38
N ARG A 170 6.92 1.09 -17.51
CA ARG A 170 7.15 1.08 -16.07
C ARG A 170 8.36 0.21 -15.70
N MET A 171 9.24 0.72 -14.84
CA MET A 171 10.43 0.01 -14.36
C MET A 171 10.34 -0.37 -12.87
N GLY A 172 9.39 0.18 -12.12
CA GLY A 172 9.24 -0.10 -10.70
C GLY A 172 7.96 0.47 -10.08
N GLY A 173 7.91 0.60 -8.75
CA GLY A 173 6.78 1.09 -7.99
C GLY A 173 7.11 2.23 -7.03
N HIS A 174 6.13 2.64 -6.22
CA HIS A 174 6.28 3.63 -5.14
C HIS A 174 6.94 4.96 -5.54
N GLY A 175 6.63 5.48 -6.74
CA GLY A 175 7.16 6.76 -7.23
C GLY A 175 8.36 6.64 -8.17
N SER A 176 8.74 5.42 -8.62
CA SER A 176 9.82 5.20 -9.57
C SER A 176 9.53 5.67 -11.01
N THR A 177 8.31 6.11 -11.29
CA THR A 177 7.91 6.63 -12.61
C THR A 177 8.15 8.13 -12.78
N THR A 178 8.59 8.81 -11.72
CA THR A 178 8.95 10.24 -11.77
C THR A 178 10.48 10.34 -11.92
N THR A 179 10.96 10.57 -13.11
CA THR A 179 12.34 11.01 -13.41
C THR A 179 12.43 12.52 -13.35
#